data_fbfdbe18e9a74f5087db20957460cf47
#
_entry.id   fbfdbe18e9a74f5087db20957460cf47
#
_cell.length_a   1.000
_cell.length_b   1.000
_cell.length_c   1.000
_cell.angle_alpha   90.00
_cell.angle_beta   90.00
_cell.angle_gamma   90.00
#
_symmetry.space_group_name_H-M   'P 1'
#
loop_
_entity.id
_entity.type
_entity.pdbx_description
1 polymer ?
#
loop_
_entity_poly.entity_id
_entity_poly.type
_entity_poly.pdbx_seq_one_letter_code
_entity_poly.pdbx_strand_id
1 'polypeptide(L)'
;MLKITKFGGSSVANATQFKKVKGIVESDPSRQYVVVSAPGKRTASDNKITDLLYLLDAHRQYHVDASNVTKIIRDRFLSIKNELGLKQNLEKDLDEFFANLAKMNQAEIVSRGEYFCAKLMAEYLGYAFVDAADVIRFRMDKTIDWDATTKKVQAKCAKYDHFVFPGFYGSNANGQIQTFPRGGGDISGAILARCINADIYENWTDVSGFLMADPRIVKNPEQITHITYSELRELSYMGASVLHEDAIFPAKEKNIPIHILNTNRPQDKGTIIQESIEGEQPYAITGIAGKRGFTSILVYKKHMSNEVGYIRKVLSIVEDYNVPIEHIPSSIDSFSIVIADSDVEDILYEMVARIKNEIKPDYVKTKSGLALISTVGRNMSAKPGTSGKLFGALGSNHINISMIAQGSDEMNITVGVKEEDFNKTVQVIYDTFVTKEKK
;
A
#
# COMPACT_ATOMS: atom_id res chain seq x y z
N MET A 1 -19.66 1.47 19.98
CA MET A 1 -18.75 1.22 18.83
C MET A 1 -17.53 2.09 19.03
N LEU A 2 -16.33 1.53 18.93
CA LEU A 2 -15.06 2.25 19.08
C LEU A 2 -14.32 2.25 17.76
N LYS A 3 -13.98 3.44 17.25
CA LYS A 3 -13.30 3.64 15.98
C LYS A 3 -11.91 4.23 16.17
N ILE A 4 -10.93 3.65 15.49
CA ILE A 4 -9.65 4.32 15.29
C ILE A 4 -9.74 5.03 13.94
N THR A 5 -9.40 6.31 13.90
CA THR A 5 -9.36 7.09 12.66
C THR A 5 -7.93 7.49 12.33
N LYS A 6 -7.48 7.17 11.10
CA LYS A 6 -6.17 7.63 10.64
C LYS A 6 -6.35 8.54 9.42
N PHE A 7 -5.66 9.65 9.41
CA PHE A 7 -5.66 10.61 8.32
C PHE A 7 -4.31 10.64 7.61
N GLY A 8 -4.33 10.40 6.29
CA GLY A 8 -3.14 10.41 5.44
C GLY A 8 -2.58 11.83 5.24
N GLY A 9 -1.38 11.93 4.68
CA GLY A 9 -0.68 13.21 4.52
C GLY A 9 -1.45 14.23 3.67
N SER A 10 -2.13 13.82 2.62
CA SER A 10 -3.02 14.67 1.81
C SER A 10 -4.19 15.25 2.63
N SER A 11 -4.67 14.49 3.61
CA SER A 11 -5.76 14.89 4.51
C SER A 11 -5.33 15.89 5.59
N VAL A 12 -4.05 16.12 5.78
CA VAL A 12 -3.48 17.07 6.77
C VAL A 12 -2.48 18.05 6.14
N ALA A 13 -2.58 18.27 4.83
CA ALA A 13 -1.59 19.06 4.07
C ALA A 13 -1.59 20.56 4.39
N ASN A 14 -2.70 21.12 4.87
CA ASN A 14 -2.89 22.54 5.18
C ASN A 14 -4.09 22.75 6.14
N ALA A 15 -4.31 23.99 6.55
CA ALA A 15 -5.39 24.37 7.46
C ALA A 15 -6.81 24.01 6.93
N THR A 16 -7.04 24.11 5.63
CA THR A 16 -8.32 23.72 5.03
C THR A 16 -8.59 22.21 5.22
N GLN A 17 -7.57 21.39 5.06
CA GLN A 17 -7.69 19.95 5.31
C GLN A 17 -7.89 19.63 6.81
N PHE A 18 -7.21 20.36 7.70
CA PHE A 18 -7.43 20.23 9.15
C PHE A 18 -8.91 20.52 9.52
N LYS A 19 -9.52 21.55 8.91
CA LYS A 19 -10.96 21.86 9.11
C LYS A 19 -11.86 20.69 8.67
N LYS A 20 -11.54 20.03 7.55
CA LYS A 20 -12.29 18.84 7.10
C LYS A 20 -12.11 17.68 8.09
N VAL A 21 -10.87 17.41 8.53
CA VAL A 21 -10.58 16.39 9.55
C VAL A 21 -11.41 16.64 10.80
N LYS A 22 -11.43 17.87 11.32
CA LYS A 22 -12.24 18.23 12.48
C LYS A 22 -13.72 17.94 12.25
N GLY A 23 -14.30 18.37 11.15
CA GLY A 23 -15.70 18.08 10.82
C GLY A 23 -15.99 16.57 10.74
N ILE A 24 -15.07 15.77 10.21
CA ILE A 24 -15.21 14.32 10.15
C ILE A 24 -15.15 13.72 11.57
N VAL A 25 -14.17 14.11 12.37
CA VAL A 25 -14.00 13.56 13.73
C VAL A 25 -15.21 13.91 14.59
N GLU A 26 -15.66 15.16 14.59
CA GLU A 26 -16.79 15.66 15.38
C GLU A 26 -18.15 15.12 14.93
N SER A 27 -18.27 14.66 13.68
CA SER A 27 -19.53 14.11 13.15
C SER A 27 -19.91 12.74 13.73
N ASP A 28 -18.96 12.05 14.42
CA ASP A 28 -19.19 10.74 15.01
C ASP A 28 -18.42 10.60 16.33
N PRO A 29 -19.11 10.56 17.49
CA PRO A 29 -18.47 10.49 18.81
C PRO A 29 -17.70 9.19 19.07
N SER A 30 -17.84 8.17 18.20
CA SER A 30 -17.06 6.94 18.29
C SER A 30 -15.62 7.09 17.79
N ARG A 31 -15.27 8.22 17.15
CA ARG A 31 -13.93 8.56 16.64
C ARG A 31 -13.08 9.22 17.71
N GLN A 32 -12.79 8.46 18.75
CA GLN A 32 -12.10 8.96 19.94
C GLN A 32 -10.60 9.12 19.76
N TYR A 33 -9.98 8.24 18.99
CA TYR A 33 -8.53 8.18 18.84
C TYR A 33 -8.13 8.41 17.39
N VAL A 34 -7.36 9.48 17.19
CA VAL A 34 -7.02 10.01 15.87
C VAL A 34 -5.53 9.83 15.61
N VAL A 35 -5.17 9.19 14.51
CA VAL A 35 -3.80 9.05 14.03
C VAL A 35 -3.57 9.98 12.84
N VAL A 36 -2.49 10.74 12.84
CA VAL A 36 -2.16 11.63 11.72
C VAL A 36 -0.78 11.32 11.13
N SER A 37 -0.68 11.49 9.82
CA SER A 37 0.59 11.51 9.08
C SER A 37 1.21 12.91 9.10
N ALA A 38 2.46 13.02 8.62
CA ALA A 38 3.05 14.31 8.30
C ALA A 38 2.27 15.02 7.18
N PRO A 39 2.26 16.36 7.11
CA PRO A 39 1.59 17.11 6.05
C PRO A 39 2.10 16.73 4.67
N GLY A 40 1.18 16.30 3.80
CA GLY A 40 1.45 15.93 2.42
C GLY A 40 1.59 17.13 1.48
N LYS A 41 1.52 16.86 0.17
CA LYS A 41 1.53 17.89 -0.87
C LYS A 41 0.21 18.67 -0.87
N ARG A 42 0.29 19.99 -1.03
CA ARG A 42 -0.86 20.89 -1.23
C ARG A 42 -1.27 20.95 -2.70
N THR A 43 -0.26 20.82 -3.60
CA THR A 43 -0.40 20.82 -5.07
C THR A 43 0.54 19.76 -5.66
N ALA A 44 0.41 19.46 -6.96
CA ALA A 44 1.26 18.49 -7.64
C ALA A 44 2.76 18.87 -7.59
N SER A 45 3.09 20.17 -7.62
CA SER A 45 4.46 20.70 -7.57
C SER A 45 5.01 20.87 -6.16
N ASP A 46 4.22 20.62 -5.12
CA ASP A 46 4.64 20.79 -3.72
C ASP A 46 5.45 19.59 -3.21
N ASN A 47 6.16 19.78 -2.10
CA ASN A 47 6.90 18.72 -1.44
C ASN A 47 6.13 18.17 -0.22
N LYS A 48 6.25 16.88 0.04
CA LYS A 48 5.81 16.30 1.32
C LYS A 48 6.77 16.70 2.43
N ILE A 49 6.24 16.96 3.62
CA ILE A 49 7.10 17.26 4.78
C ILE A 49 8.06 16.10 5.08
N THR A 50 7.62 14.85 4.93
CA THR A 50 8.49 13.69 5.12
C THR A 50 9.67 13.68 4.15
N ASP A 51 9.45 13.98 2.86
CA ASP A 51 10.51 14.06 1.85
C ASP A 51 11.52 15.18 2.19
N LEU A 52 11.03 16.33 2.67
CA LEU A 52 11.88 17.44 3.12
C LEU A 52 12.70 17.08 4.38
N LEU A 53 12.15 16.28 5.29
CA LEU A 53 12.88 15.83 6.47
C LEU A 53 13.98 14.80 6.11
N TYR A 54 13.75 13.92 5.15
CA TYR A 54 14.81 13.08 4.60
C TYR A 54 15.89 13.90 3.90
N LEU A 55 15.50 14.91 3.13
CA LEU A 55 16.45 15.85 2.50
C LEU A 55 17.25 16.62 3.55
N LEU A 56 16.59 17.07 4.64
CA LEU A 56 17.25 17.74 5.77
C LEU A 56 18.29 16.83 6.42
N ASP A 57 18.00 15.56 6.63
CA ASP A 57 18.95 14.59 7.16
C ASP A 57 20.13 14.38 6.21
N ALA A 58 19.89 14.27 4.90
CA ALA A 58 20.96 14.19 3.90
C ALA A 58 21.87 15.43 3.94
N HIS A 59 21.30 16.65 3.99
CA HIS A 59 22.09 17.89 4.13
C HIS A 59 22.94 17.87 5.40
N ARG A 60 22.39 17.39 6.54
CA ARG A 60 23.12 17.20 7.79
C ARG A 60 24.28 16.23 7.64
N GLN A 61 24.06 15.07 7.01
CA GLN A 61 25.11 14.04 6.84
C GLN A 61 26.25 14.49 5.94
N TYR A 62 25.95 15.23 4.88
CA TYR A 62 26.94 15.74 3.92
C TYR A 62 27.44 17.15 4.22
N HIS A 63 27.04 17.73 5.37
CA HIS A 63 27.43 19.10 5.79
C HIS A 63 27.09 20.17 4.74
N VAL A 64 25.95 20.02 4.05
CA VAL A 64 25.42 20.99 3.08
C VAL A 64 24.48 21.97 3.78
N ASP A 65 24.44 23.21 3.33
CA ASP A 65 23.53 24.21 3.87
C ASP A 65 22.07 23.75 3.74
N ALA A 66 21.36 23.73 4.86
CA ALA A 66 19.96 23.29 4.97
C ALA A 66 18.98 24.45 5.17
N SER A 67 19.44 25.71 5.12
CA SER A 67 18.65 26.91 5.46
C SER A 67 17.35 27.02 4.66
N ASN A 68 17.37 26.67 3.38
CA ASN A 68 16.17 26.68 2.54
C ASN A 68 15.18 25.56 2.94
N VAL A 69 15.69 24.35 3.20
CA VAL A 69 14.85 23.20 3.58
C VAL A 69 14.20 23.45 4.95
N THR A 70 14.96 23.92 5.93
CA THR A 70 14.44 24.28 7.27
C THR A 70 13.38 25.36 7.19
N LYS A 71 13.60 26.39 6.34
CA LYS A 71 12.62 27.45 6.12
C LYS A 71 11.29 26.90 5.54
N ILE A 72 11.34 26.05 4.52
CA ILE A 72 10.14 25.45 3.90
C ILE A 72 9.35 24.62 4.92
N ILE A 73 10.05 23.80 5.74
CA ILE A 73 9.41 23.00 6.78
C ILE A 73 8.75 23.91 7.83
N ARG A 74 9.50 24.92 8.33
CA ARG A 74 9.00 25.91 9.30
C ARG A 74 7.76 26.62 8.77
N ASP A 75 7.84 27.19 7.58
CA ASP A 75 6.77 27.98 6.98
C ASP A 75 5.50 27.13 6.80
N ARG A 76 5.63 25.84 6.47
CA ARG A 76 4.50 24.92 6.36
C ARG A 76 3.75 24.77 7.68
N PHE A 77 4.43 24.47 8.77
CA PHE A 77 3.81 24.27 10.07
C PHE A 77 3.25 25.57 10.66
N LEU A 78 3.98 26.70 10.49
CA LEU A 78 3.51 28.00 10.95
C LEU A 78 2.28 28.49 10.16
N SER A 79 2.23 28.24 8.84
CA SER A 79 1.01 28.54 8.05
C SER A 79 -0.20 27.81 8.61
N ILE A 80 -0.09 26.49 8.86
CA ILE A 80 -1.17 25.70 9.46
C ILE A 80 -1.59 26.27 10.82
N LYS A 81 -0.62 26.53 11.71
CA LYS A 81 -0.86 27.09 13.05
C LYS A 81 -1.62 28.41 12.96
N ASN A 82 -1.10 29.35 12.16
CA ASN A 82 -1.61 30.73 12.10
C ASN A 82 -3.01 30.77 11.45
N GLU A 83 -3.22 30.04 10.37
CA GLU A 83 -4.52 29.95 9.70
C GLU A 83 -5.63 29.29 10.55
N LEU A 84 -5.24 28.43 11.49
CA LEU A 84 -6.15 27.81 12.46
C LEU A 84 -6.28 28.60 13.78
N GLY A 85 -5.47 29.64 13.99
CA GLY A 85 -5.47 30.45 15.21
C GLY A 85 -5.01 29.70 16.45
N LEU A 86 -4.08 28.73 16.30
CA LEU A 86 -3.58 27.92 17.40
C LEU A 86 -2.57 28.69 18.27
N LYS A 87 -2.58 28.42 19.58
CA LYS A 87 -1.86 29.21 20.59
C LYS A 87 -0.54 28.59 21.03
N GLN A 88 -0.32 27.29 20.78
CA GLN A 88 0.92 26.61 21.19
C GLN A 88 2.17 27.32 20.65
N ASN A 89 3.24 27.31 21.43
CA ASN A 89 4.52 27.93 21.01
C ASN A 89 5.31 27.01 20.08
N LEU A 90 4.74 26.78 18.89
CA LEU A 90 5.33 25.94 17.86
C LEU A 90 6.67 26.49 17.34
N GLU A 91 6.84 27.81 17.35
CA GLU A 91 8.08 28.49 16.96
C GLU A 91 9.24 27.98 17.81
N LYS A 92 9.07 27.96 19.11
CA LYS A 92 10.06 27.48 20.08
C LYS A 92 10.36 25.98 19.82
N ASP A 93 9.34 25.15 19.65
CA ASP A 93 9.53 23.72 19.40
C ASP A 93 10.33 23.47 18.11
N LEU A 94 10.07 24.26 17.04
CA LEU A 94 10.81 24.19 15.78
C LEU A 94 12.25 24.71 15.94
N ASP A 95 12.46 25.79 16.70
CA ASP A 95 13.80 26.31 16.99
C ASP A 95 14.64 25.27 17.74
N GLU A 96 14.08 24.63 18.77
CA GLU A 96 14.73 23.57 19.52
C GLU A 96 15.03 22.36 18.64
N PHE A 97 14.11 21.98 17.75
CA PHE A 97 14.32 20.89 16.79
C PHE A 97 15.50 21.19 15.86
N PHE A 98 15.49 22.35 15.19
CA PHE A 98 16.54 22.71 14.24
C PHE A 98 17.90 22.93 14.91
N ALA A 99 17.95 23.45 16.13
CA ALA A 99 19.17 23.61 16.90
C ALA A 99 19.82 22.27 17.32
N ASN A 100 19.02 21.22 17.45
CA ASN A 100 19.50 19.90 17.89
C ASN A 100 19.76 18.91 16.73
N LEU A 101 19.59 19.30 15.47
CA LEU A 101 19.76 18.42 14.31
C LEU A 101 21.06 17.63 14.29
N ALA A 102 22.17 18.26 14.69
CA ALA A 102 23.49 17.62 14.69
C ALA A 102 23.59 16.40 15.65
N LYS A 103 22.73 16.35 16.67
CA LYS A 103 22.69 15.27 17.68
C LYS A 103 21.67 14.18 17.38
N MET A 104 20.77 14.42 16.42
CA MET A 104 19.68 13.53 16.09
C MET A 104 20.09 12.51 15.02
N ASN A 105 19.54 11.31 15.11
CA ASN A 105 19.61 10.33 14.03
C ASN A 105 18.49 10.55 13.00
N GLN A 106 18.55 9.84 11.87
CA GLN A 106 17.57 9.98 10.79
C GLN A 106 16.13 9.73 11.28
N ALA A 107 15.89 8.66 12.04
CA ALA A 107 14.56 8.32 12.54
C ALA A 107 13.96 9.42 13.44
N GLU A 108 14.80 10.04 14.28
CA GLU A 108 14.40 11.18 15.09
C GLU A 108 14.02 12.39 14.24
N ILE A 109 14.78 12.69 13.20
CA ILE A 109 14.52 13.82 12.29
C ILE A 109 13.22 13.59 11.53
N VAL A 110 13.08 12.44 10.85
CA VAL A 110 11.94 12.20 9.97
C VAL A 110 10.62 12.02 10.73
N SER A 111 10.66 11.54 11.96
CA SER A 111 9.47 11.40 12.82
C SER A 111 8.83 12.75 13.23
N ARG A 112 9.58 13.87 13.11
CA ARG A 112 9.07 15.20 13.53
C ARG A 112 7.95 15.70 12.63
N GLY A 113 7.82 15.17 11.41
CA GLY A 113 6.70 15.51 10.53
C GLY A 113 5.35 15.16 11.15
N GLU A 114 5.20 13.92 11.57
CA GLU A 114 4.01 13.40 12.26
C GLU A 114 3.86 13.99 13.67
N TYR A 115 4.97 14.15 14.38
CA TYR A 115 4.99 14.72 15.74
C TYR A 115 4.38 16.13 15.77
N PHE A 116 4.87 17.05 14.95
CA PHE A 116 4.35 18.42 14.92
C PHE A 116 2.94 18.47 14.36
N CYS A 117 2.62 17.65 13.36
CA CYS A 117 1.26 17.54 12.82
C CYS A 117 0.27 17.10 13.91
N ALA A 118 0.63 16.08 14.69
CA ALA A 118 -0.22 15.58 15.78
C ALA A 118 -0.39 16.61 16.91
N LYS A 119 0.65 17.36 17.27
CA LYS A 119 0.53 18.45 18.26
C LYS A 119 -0.46 19.53 17.80
N LEU A 120 -0.36 19.96 16.53
CA LEU A 120 -1.29 20.95 15.97
C LEU A 120 -2.72 20.41 15.91
N MET A 121 -2.91 19.16 15.50
CA MET A 121 -4.21 18.53 15.41
C MET A 121 -4.83 18.33 16.80
N ALA A 122 -4.02 17.96 17.79
CA ALA A 122 -4.49 17.78 19.17
C ALA A 122 -5.06 19.09 19.73
N GLU A 123 -4.33 20.19 19.59
CA GLU A 123 -4.84 21.51 20.02
C GLU A 123 -6.10 21.90 19.23
N TYR A 124 -6.12 21.69 17.91
CA TYR A 124 -7.24 22.06 17.07
C TYR A 124 -8.53 21.29 17.39
N LEU A 125 -8.41 20.02 17.77
CA LEU A 125 -9.53 19.18 18.20
C LEU A 125 -9.89 19.39 19.69
N GLY A 126 -9.00 19.97 20.50
CA GLY A 126 -9.13 20.00 21.96
C GLY A 126 -8.87 18.63 22.62
N TYR A 127 -8.10 17.75 21.97
CA TYR A 127 -7.76 16.40 22.40
C TYR A 127 -6.38 16.37 23.05
N ALA A 128 -6.12 15.33 23.86
CA ALA A 128 -4.79 15.11 24.38
C ALA A 128 -3.80 14.74 23.27
N PHE A 129 -2.56 15.19 23.36
CA PHE A 129 -1.47 14.70 22.53
C PHE A 129 -0.81 13.51 23.21
N VAL A 130 -0.65 12.40 22.50
CA VAL A 130 0.05 11.20 22.96
C VAL A 130 1.18 10.87 21.99
N ASP A 131 2.43 11.01 22.43
CA ASP A 131 3.58 10.69 21.59
C ASP A 131 3.69 9.18 21.32
N ALA A 132 3.89 8.82 20.05
CA ALA A 132 4.07 7.44 19.63
C ALA A 132 5.30 6.77 20.29
N ALA A 133 6.35 7.55 20.53
CA ALA A 133 7.55 7.07 21.21
C ALA A 133 7.29 6.58 22.65
N ASP A 134 6.28 7.11 23.31
CA ASP A 134 5.88 6.67 24.66
C ASP A 134 5.12 5.36 24.65
N VAL A 135 4.52 4.98 23.52
CA VAL A 135 3.47 3.96 23.45
C VAL A 135 3.88 2.77 22.61
N ILE A 136 4.29 2.96 21.37
CA ILE A 136 4.73 1.88 20.49
C ILE A 136 6.16 1.48 20.88
N ARG A 137 6.34 0.19 21.19
CA ARG A 137 7.62 -0.38 21.60
C ARG A 137 8.12 -1.37 20.57
N PHE A 138 9.38 -1.19 20.16
CA PHE A 138 10.12 -2.10 19.32
C PHE A 138 11.06 -2.97 20.15
N ARG A 139 11.20 -4.22 19.76
CA ARG A 139 12.26 -5.13 20.21
C ARG A 139 13.58 -4.80 19.51
N MET A 140 14.66 -5.46 19.93
CA MET A 140 16.00 -5.25 19.33
C MET A 140 16.08 -5.69 17.86
N ASP A 141 15.29 -6.67 17.46
CA ASP A 141 15.14 -7.13 16.07
C ASP A 141 14.24 -6.25 15.20
N LYS A 142 13.81 -5.09 15.73
CA LYS A 142 12.90 -4.12 15.11
C LYS A 142 11.45 -4.60 14.94
N THR A 143 11.08 -5.76 15.48
CA THR A 143 9.69 -6.17 15.55
C THR A 143 8.95 -5.44 16.67
N ILE A 144 7.61 -5.43 16.63
CA ILE A 144 6.80 -4.77 17.67
C ILE A 144 6.77 -5.66 18.91
N ASP A 145 7.03 -5.06 20.05
CA ASP A 145 6.73 -5.66 21.36
C ASP A 145 5.23 -5.47 21.66
N TRP A 146 4.43 -6.47 21.31
CA TRP A 146 2.98 -6.40 21.42
C TRP A 146 2.49 -6.26 22.84
N ASP A 147 3.13 -6.94 23.81
CA ASP A 147 2.71 -6.91 25.22
C ASP A 147 2.96 -5.53 25.83
N ALA A 148 4.17 -5.00 25.63
CA ALA A 148 4.52 -3.67 26.10
C ALA A 148 3.69 -2.59 25.42
N THR A 149 3.50 -2.67 24.08
CA THR A 149 2.70 -1.72 23.32
C THR A 149 1.24 -1.73 23.77
N THR A 150 0.61 -2.92 23.83
CA THR A 150 -0.80 -3.05 24.26
C THR A 150 -1.02 -2.46 25.65
N LYS A 151 -0.17 -2.81 26.62
CA LYS A 151 -0.26 -2.26 27.99
C LYS A 151 -0.18 -0.74 28.01
N LYS A 152 0.73 -0.15 27.21
CA LYS A 152 0.89 1.30 27.14
C LYS A 152 -0.26 2.00 26.43
N VAL A 153 -0.77 1.44 25.33
CA VAL A 153 -1.97 1.96 24.65
C VAL A 153 -3.16 1.97 25.61
N GLN A 154 -3.45 0.85 26.25
CA GLN A 154 -4.57 0.73 27.21
C GLN A 154 -4.44 1.71 28.36
N ALA A 155 -3.23 1.93 28.90
CA ALA A 155 -3.00 2.93 29.94
C ALA A 155 -3.28 4.37 29.46
N LYS A 156 -3.00 4.69 28.18
CA LYS A 156 -3.34 6.00 27.61
C LYS A 156 -4.85 6.15 27.39
N CYS A 157 -5.53 5.10 26.92
CA CYS A 157 -6.99 5.08 26.79
C CYS A 157 -7.71 5.20 28.14
N ALA A 158 -7.17 4.61 29.20
CA ALA A 158 -7.71 4.78 30.56
C ALA A 158 -7.51 6.20 31.13
N LYS A 159 -6.51 6.93 30.62
CA LYS A 159 -6.20 8.28 31.07
C LYS A 159 -6.92 9.39 30.28
N TYR A 160 -7.16 9.17 28.99
CA TYR A 160 -7.69 10.16 28.08
C TYR A 160 -8.85 9.59 27.28
N ASP A 161 -10.01 10.21 27.35
CA ASP A 161 -11.19 9.85 26.56
C ASP A 161 -10.93 10.07 25.05
N HIS A 162 -10.14 11.09 24.72
CA HIS A 162 -9.80 11.44 23.35
C HIS A 162 -8.33 11.83 23.24
N PHE A 163 -7.63 11.34 22.22
CA PHE A 163 -6.27 11.78 21.94
C PHE A 163 -5.92 11.75 20.45
N VAL A 164 -4.91 12.56 20.10
CA VAL A 164 -4.25 12.52 18.79
C VAL A 164 -2.89 11.89 18.94
N PHE A 165 -2.56 11.04 17.99
CA PHE A 165 -1.39 10.18 17.99
C PHE A 165 -0.60 10.37 16.68
N PRO A 166 0.70 10.69 16.71
CA PRO A 166 1.52 10.72 15.51
C PRO A 166 1.74 9.31 14.98
N GLY A 167 1.51 9.11 13.67
CA GLY A 167 1.82 7.84 13.02
C GLY A 167 3.32 7.66 12.76
N PHE A 168 3.69 6.57 12.07
CA PHE A 168 4.98 6.33 11.45
C PHE A 168 6.12 5.85 12.36
N TYR A 169 6.11 6.07 13.66
CA TYR A 169 7.23 5.74 14.53
C TYR A 169 6.81 5.21 15.91
N GLY A 170 7.80 4.71 16.64
CA GLY A 170 7.76 4.34 18.05
C GLY A 170 9.15 4.44 18.63
N SER A 171 9.45 3.73 19.72
CA SER A 171 10.78 3.69 20.32
C SER A 171 11.18 2.28 20.75
N ASN A 172 12.48 2.00 20.78
CA ASN A 172 13.02 0.78 21.34
C ASN A 172 13.11 0.83 22.88
N ALA A 173 13.61 -0.23 23.51
CA ALA A 173 13.77 -0.31 24.95
C ALA A 173 14.68 0.79 25.54
N ASN A 174 15.63 1.30 24.78
CA ASN A 174 16.54 2.37 25.17
C ASN A 174 15.96 3.77 24.93
N GLY A 175 14.71 3.89 24.49
CA GLY A 175 14.06 5.15 24.18
C GLY A 175 14.45 5.77 22.82
N GLN A 176 15.25 5.09 22.01
CA GLN A 176 15.63 5.58 20.69
C GLN A 176 14.45 5.43 19.71
N ILE A 177 14.19 6.48 18.94
CA ILE A 177 13.14 6.49 17.93
C ILE A 177 13.46 5.49 16.82
N GLN A 178 12.45 4.74 16.42
CA GLN A 178 12.46 3.86 15.25
C GLN A 178 11.24 4.14 14.39
N THR A 179 11.43 4.21 13.08
CA THR A 179 10.36 4.42 12.11
C THR A 179 9.93 3.11 11.49
N PHE A 180 8.66 3.02 11.13
CA PHE A 180 8.16 1.95 10.26
C PHE A 180 8.64 2.16 8.82
N PRO A 181 8.66 1.10 8.00
CA PRO A 181 8.88 1.23 6.56
C PRO A 181 7.70 1.99 5.90
N ARG A 182 7.59 1.91 4.59
CA ARG A 182 6.49 2.56 3.85
C ARG A 182 5.11 2.21 4.44
N GLY A 183 4.20 3.18 4.43
CA GLY A 183 2.86 3.00 5.02
C GLY A 183 2.82 3.12 6.55
N GLY A 184 3.88 3.65 7.18
CA GLY A 184 4.01 3.67 8.64
C GLY A 184 2.89 4.36 9.40
N GLY A 185 2.21 5.35 8.83
CA GLY A 185 1.01 5.94 9.42
C GLY A 185 -0.15 4.95 9.47
N ASP A 186 -0.33 4.14 8.41
CA ASP A 186 -1.37 3.11 8.33
C ASP A 186 -1.11 1.99 9.34
N ILE A 187 0.17 1.56 9.47
CA ILE A 187 0.61 0.59 10.48
C ILE A 187 0.28 1.10 11.89
N SER A 188 0.55 2.36 12.21
CA SER A 188 0.28 2.93 13.52
C SER A 188 -1.21 2.91 13.87
N GLY A 189 -2.08 3.22 12.90
CA GLY A 189 -3.54 3.11 13.07
C GLY A 189 -3.98 1.67 13.33
N ALA A 190 -3.44 0.72 12.56
CA ALA A 190 -3.74 -0.70 12.73
C ALA A 190 -3.24 -1.26 14.09
N ILE A 191 -2.06 -0.79 14.57
CA ILE A 191 -1.54 -1.15 15.90
C ILE A 191 -2.49 -0.67 17.00
N LEU A 192 -2.91 0.61 16.96
CA LEU A 192 -3.86 1.12 17.94
C LEU A 192 -5.16 0.32 17.91
N ALA A 193 -5.73 0.09 16.72
CA ALA A 193 -6.95 -0.69 16.55
C ALA A 193 -6.83 -2.08 17.19
N ARG A 194 -5.73 -2.79 16.93
CA ARG A 194 -5.43 -4.09 17.53
C ARG A 194 -5.34 -4.04 19.05
N CYS A 195 -4.59 -3.06 19.61
CA CYS A 195 -4.32 -2.99 21.06
C CYS A 195 -5.55 -2.75 21.92
N ILE A 196 -6.59 -2.12 21.34
CA ILE A 196 -7.85 -1.82 22.05
C ILE A 196 -9.02 -2.66 21.56
N ASN A 197 -8.81 -3.61 20.65
CA ASN A 197 -9.84 -4.38 19.96
C ASN A 197 -10.95 -3.46 19.42
N ALA A 198 -10.56 -2.47 18.59
CA ALA A 198 -11.50 -1.55 17.99
C ALA A 198 -12.53 -2.28 17.12
N ASP A 199 -13.75 -1.76 17.05
CA ASP A 199 -14.80 -2.33 16.20
C ASP A 199 -14.53 -2.09 14.71
N ILE A 200 -13.83 -0.98 14.36
CA ILE A 200 -13.44 -0.66 12.99
C ILE A 200 -12.21 0.27 12.97
N TYR A 201 -11.37 0.10 11.97
CA TYR A 201 -10.26 1.00 11.65
C TYR A 201 -10.60 1.82 10.40
N GLU A 202 -10.87 3.11 10.55
CA GLU A 202 -11.11 4.04 9.45
C GLU A 202 -9.79 4.63 8.94
N ASN A 203 -9.47 4.41 7.65
CA ASN A 203 -8.33 5.01 6.97
C ASN A 203 -8.82 6.08 5.99
N TRP A 204 -8.66 7.34 6.36
CA TRP A 204 -9.06 8.52 5.61
C TRP A 204 -7.93 9.00 4.70
N THR A 205 -8.21 9.03 3.40
CA THR A 205 -7.26 9.38 2.33
C THR A 205 -7.89 10.33 1.32
N ASP A 206 -7.32 10.51 0.14
CA ASP A 206 -7.83 11.34 -0.95
C ASP A 206 -8.64 10.58 -2.00
N VAL A 207 -8.80 9.28 -1.84
CA VAL A 207 -9.63 8.42 -2.71
C VAL A 207 -10.79 7.81 -1.95
N SER A 208 -11.89 7.53 -2.64
CA SER A 208 -13.13 6.98 -2.04
C SER A 208 -13.14 5.45 -1.96
N GLY A 209 -12.00 4.83 -1.69
CA GLY A 209 -11.85 3.36 -1.66
C GLY A 209 -11.30 2.80 -2.96
N PHE A 210 -11.56 1.52 -3.20
CA PHE A 210 -11.08 0.81 -4.38
C PHE A 210 -12.13 0.84 -5.50
N LEU A 211 -11.64 0.88 -6.73
CA LEU A 211 -12.44 0.81 -7.95
C LEU A 211 -12.21 -0.55 -8.62
N MET A 212 -13.22 -1.07 -9.32
CA MET A 212 -13.15 -2.37 -10.00
C MET A 212 -12.15 -2.41 -11.17
N ALA A 213 -11.72 -1.24 -11.67
CA ALA A 213 -10.67 -1.10 -12.68
C ALA A 213 -9.99 0.27 -12.56
N ASP A 214 -8.85 0.44 -13.22
CA ASP A 214 -8.13 1.72 -13.27
C ASP A 214 -8.97 2.81 -13.97
N PRO A 215 -9.30 3.94 -13.30
CA PRO A 215 -10.10 5.01 -13.88
C PRO A 215 -9.41 5.75 -15.04
N ARG A 216 -8.11 5.54 -15.24
CA ARG A 216 -7.37 6.05 -16.40
C ARG A 216 -7.63 5.23 -17.67
N ILE A 217 -8.14 4.00 -17.52
CA ILE A 217 -8.45 3.08 -18.61
C ILE A 217 -9.96 2.96 -18.81
N VAL A 218 -10.69 2.68 -17.74
CA VAL A 218 -12.15 2.53 -17.76
C VAL A 218 -12.78 3.82 -17.25
N LYS A 219 -13.66 4.42 -18.04
CA LYS A 219 -14.36 5.63 -17.63
C LYS A 219 -15.40 5.33 -16.56
N ASN A 220 -15.27 5.99 -15.40
CA ASN A 220 -16.18 5.84 -14.25
C ASN A 220 -16.39 4.36 -13.84
N PRO A 221 -15.33 3.65 -13.46
CA PRO A 221 -15.50 2.26 -13.02
C PRO A 221 -16.28 2.19 -11.72
N GLU A 222 -16.98 1.08 -11.52
CA GLU A 222 -17.73 0.81 -10.30
C GLU A 222 -16.82 0.78 -9.08
N GLN A 223 -17.38 1.20 -7.95
CA GLN A 223 -16.69 1.15 -6.67
C GLN A 223 -16.84 -0.23 -6.04
N ILE A 224 -15.74 -0.75 -5.52
CA ILE A 224 -15.74 -1.94 -4.68
C ILE A 224 -16.18 -1.52 -3.27
N THR A 225 -17.38 -1.89 -2.85
CA THR A 225 -17.89 -1.53 -1.52
C THR A 225 -17.33 -2.42 -0.41
N HIS A 226 -17.12 -3.71 -0.71
CA HIS A 226 -16.56 -4.69 0.22
C HIS A 226 -15.54 -5.56 -0.50
N ILE A 227 -14.41 -5.81 0.14
CA ILE A 227 -13.31 -6.63 -0.38
C ILE A 227 -12.72 -7.48 0.75
N THR A 228 -12.33 -8.72 0.46
CA THR A 228 -11.58 -9.52 1.43
C THR A 228 -10.10 -9.14 1.42
N TYR A 229 -9.38 -9.46 2.51
CA TYR A 229 -7.92 -9.27 2.55
C TYR A 229 -7.20 -10.01 1.43
N SER A 230 -7.67 -11.21 1.08
CA SER A 230 -7.08 -12.01 0.01
C SER A 230 -7.27 -11.36 -1.36
N GLU A 231 -8.49 -10.90 -1.68
CA GLU A 231 -8.77 -10.17 -2.93
C GLU A 231 -7.98 -8.85 -3.02
N LEU A 232 -7.88 -8.13 -1.89
CA LEU A 232 -7.07 -6.91 -1.82
C LEU A 232 -5.61 -7.19 -2.15
N ARG A 233 -5.05 -8.28 -1.62
CA ARG A 233 -3.68 -8.69 -1.88
C ARG A 233 -3.43 -8.94 -3.36
N GLU A 234 -4.31 -9.69 -4.01
CA GLU A 234 -4.23 -9.97 -5.44
C GLU A 234 -4.28 -8.69 -6.29
N LEU A 235 -5.23 -7.79 -6.00
CA LEU A 235 -5.35 -6.52 -6.72
C LEU A 235 -4.16 -5.60 -6.47
N SER A 236 -3.69 -5.51 -5.22
CA SER A 236 -2.56 -4.65 -4.84
C SER A 236 -1.25 -5.14 -5.46
N TYR A 237 -1.01 -6.44 -5.48
CA TYR A 237 0.15 -7.05 -6.13
C TYR A 237 0.20 -6.68 -7.62
N MET A 238 -0.94 -6.66 -8.28
CA MET A 238 -1.08 -6.27 -9.70
C MET A 238 -1.19 -4.75 -9.92
N GLY A 239 -0.94 -3.92 -8.88
CA GLY A 239 -0.79 -2.47 -9.01
C GLY A 239 -2.00 -1.62 -8.66
N ALA A 240 -3.12 -2.20 -8.22
CA ALA A 240 -4.25 -1.45 -7.67
C ALA A 240 -3.97 -1.04 -6.21
N SER A 241 -2.96 -0.19 -6.00
CA SER A 241 -2.45 0.15 -4.67
C SER A 241 -3.12 1.42 -4.13
N VAL A 242 -4.04 1.27 -3.19
CA VAL A 242 -4.56 2.35 -2.32
C VAL A 242 -3.93 2.25 -0.93
N LEU A 243 -3.58 1.05 -0.50
CA LEU A 243 -3.07 0.75 0.84
C LEU A 243 -1.98 -0.32 0.74
N HIS A 244 -0.93 -0.20 1.55
CA HIS A 244 0.12 -1.21 1.60
C HIS A 244 -0.35 -2.38 2.47
N GLU A 245 -0.26 -3.61 1.98
CA GLU A 245 -0.76 -4.81 2.67
C GLU A 245 -0.14 -4.98 4.07
N ASP A 246 1.18 -4.82 4.18
CA ASP A 246 1.88 -4.95 5.46
C ASP A 246 1.39 -3.95 6.50
N ALA A 247 0.86 -2.81 6.04
CA ALA A 247 0.37 -1.75 6.91
C ALA A 247 -0.91 -2.12 7.69
N ILE A 248 -1.67 -3.08 7.17
CA ILE A 248 -2.95 -3.50 7.76
C ILE A 248 -2.88 -4.81 8.53
N PHE A 249 -1.73 -5.48 8.49
CA PHE A 249 -1.53 -6.77 9.12
C PHE A 249 -1.95 -6.81 10.60
N PRO A 250 -1.63 -5.81 11.46
CA PRO A 250 -2.07 -5.83 12.86
C PRO A 250 -3.59 -5.85 13.05
N ALA A 251 -4.35 -5.16 12.19
CA ALA A 251 -5.81 -5.17 12.23
C ALA A 251 -6.37 -6.50 11.72
N LYS A 252 -5.78 -7.04 10.62
CA LYS A 252 -6.14 -8.34 10.05
C LYS A 252 -6.03 -9.47 11.08
N GLU A 253 -4.93 -9.55 11.86
CA GLU A 253 -4.75 -10.58 12.89
C GLU A 253 -5.83 -10.61 13.97
N LYS A 254 -6.58 -9.52 14.14
CA LYS A 254 -7.71 -9.39 15.06
C LYS A 254 -9.06 -9.36 14.38
N ASN A 255 -9.10 -9.62 13.07
CA ASN A 255 -10.31 -9.55 12.24
C ASN A 255 -11.04 -8.20 12.37
N ILE A 256 -10.29 -7.10 12.58
CA ILE A 256 -10.86 -5.75 12.67
C ILE A 256 -11.11 -5.24 11.25
N PRO A 257 -12.36 -4.92 10.87
CA PRO A 257 -12.64 -4.35 9.56
C PRO A 257 -11.90 -3.02 9.34
N ILE A 258 -11.41 -2.80 8.12
CA ILE A 258 -10.76 -1.55 7.73
C ILE A 258 -11.65 -0.84 6.72
N HIS A 259 -11.96 0.42 6.98
CA HIS A 259 -12.79 1.25 6.11
C HIS A 259 -11.96 2.33 5.44
N ILE A 260 -11.80 2.27 4.13
CA ILE A 260 -11.10 3.28 3.33
C ILE A 260 -12.10 4.37 2.96
N LEU A 261 -11.82 5.60 3.36
CA LEU A 261 -12.73 6.74 3.24
C LEU A 261 -12.03 7.96 2.65
N ASN A 262 -12.81 8.84 2.01
CA ASN A 262 -12.30 10.05 1.37
C ASN A 262 -12.50 11.29 2.23
N THR A 263 -11.41 11.91 2.69
CA THR A 263 -11.45 13.16 3.47
C THR A 263 -12.09 14.32 2.70
N ASN A 264 -11.98 14.32 1.37
CA ASN A 264 -12.54 15.38 0.52
C ASN A 264 -14.01 15.14 0.15
N ARG A 265 -14.48 13.89 0.29
CA ARG A 265 -15.86 13.46 0.02
C ARG A 265 -16.32 12.50 1.12
N PRO A 266 -16.52 12.99 2.36
CA PRO A 266 -16.79 12.12 3.51
C PRO A 266 -18.15 11.40 3.45
N GLN A 267 -19.02 11.81 2.53
CA GLN A 267 -20.32 11.16 2.26
C GLN A 267 -20.20 9.92 1.34
N ASP A 268 -19.06 9.72 0.68
CA ASP A 268 -18.84 8.53 -0.16
C ASP A 268 -18.78 7.29 0.72
N LYS A 269 -19.34 6.19 0.24
CA LYS A 269 -19.43 4.93 1.02
C LYS A 269 -18.07 4.31 1.33
N GLY A 270 -17.06 4.59 0.53
CA GLY A 270 -15.73 3.98 0.71
C GLY A 270 -15.71 2.48 0.40
N THR A 271 -14.64 1.82 0.83
CA THR A 271 -14.46 0.35 0.72
C THR A 271 -14.19 -0.25 2.08
N ILE A 272 -14.93 -1.27 2.47
CA ILE A 272 -14.68 -2.06 3.68
C ILE A 272 -13.83 -3.29 3.33
N ILE A 273 -12.71 -3.45 4.02
CA ILE A 273 -11.80 -4.60 3.91
C ILE A 273 -12.03 -5.48 5.14
N GLN A 274 -12.30 -6.76 4.96
CA GLN A 274 -12.57 -7.70 6.06
C GLN A 274 -12.16 -9.13 5.68
N GLU A 275 -12.13 -10.05 6.64
CA GLU A 275 -11.68 -11.44 6.40
C GLU A 275 -12.67 -12.21 5.53
N SER A 276 -13.95 -12.11 5.81
CA SER A 276 -15.00 -12.79 5.07
C SER A 276 -16.18 -11.86 4.80
N ILE A 277 -16.85 -12.07 3.69
CA ILE A 277 -18.03 -11.29 3.28
C ILE A 277 -19.15 -12.26 2.99
N GLU A 278 -20.24 -12.14 3.75
CA GLU A 278 -21.45 -12.92 3.56
C GLU A 278 -22.35 -12.27 2.50
N GLY A 279 -23.13 -13.11 1.84
CA GLY A 279 -24.10 -12.68 0.83
C GLY A 279 -23.60 -12.67 -0.61
N GLU A 280 -24.52 -12.48 -1.53
CA GLU A 280 -24.23 -12.43 -2.97
C GLU A 280 -23.59 -11.09 -3.35
N GLN A 281 -22.64 -11.17 -4.27
CA GLN A 281 -22.06 -9.99 -4.91
C GLN A 281 -22.80 -9.66 -6.21
N PRO A 282 -22.92 -8.37 -6.55
CA PRO A 282 -23.58 -7.97 -7.79
C PRO A 282 -22.87 -8.45 -9.06
N TYR A 283 -21.57 -8.73 -8.97
CA TYR A 283 -20.73 -9.15 -10.10
C TYR A 283 -20.00 -10.46 -9.80
N ALA A 284 -19.67 -11.21 -10.85
CA ALA A 284 -18.87 -12.43 -10.73
C ALA A 284 -17.42 -12.15 -10.29
N ILE A 285 -16.93 -10.95 -10.58
CA ILE A 285 -15.57 -10.50 -10.23
C ILE A 285 -15.61 -9.34 -9.25
N THR A 286 -14.55 -9.19 -8.47
CA THR A 286 -14.37 -8.07 -7.53
C THR A 286 -13.60 -6.91 -8.15
N GLY A 287 -12.59 -7.21 -9.00
CA GLY A 287 -11.82 -6.18 -9.66
C GLY A 287 -10.86 -6.71 -10.71
N ILE A 288 -10.28 -5.76 -11.43
CA ILE A 288 -9.31 -5.99 -12.51
C ILE A 288 -8.11 -5.07 -12.26
N ALA A 289 -6.93 -5.67 -12.18
CA ALA A 289 -5.68 -4.94 -12.04
C ALA A 289 -4.64 -5.49 -13.02
N GLY A 290 -3.64 -4.70 -13.36
CA GLY A 290 -2.58 -5.19 -14.24
C GLY A 290 -1.38 -4.25 -14.28
N LYS A 291 -0.27 -4.82 -14.71
CA LYS A 291 1.02 -4.14 -14.88
C LYS A 291 1.59 -4.42 -16.26
N ARG A 292 2.41 -3.51 -16.74
CA ARG A 292 3.19 -3.61 -17.98
C ARG A 292 4.65 -3.86 -17.64
N GLY A 293 5.46 -4.16 -18.65
CA GLY A 293 6.90 -4.28 -18.52
C GLY A 293 7.30 -5.65 -17.97
N PHE A 294 6.93 -6.71 -18.72
CA PHE A 294 7.35 -8.07 -18.37
C PHE A 294 8.03 -8.76 -19.54
N THR A 295 9.02 -9.59 -19.20
CA THR A 295 9.71 -10.48 -20.12
C THR A 295 9.46 -11.92 -19.72
N SER A 296 9.16 -12.77 -20.70
CA SER A 296 9.07 -14.22 -20.55
C SER A 296 10.33 -14.88 -21.10
N ILE A 297 10.95 -15.76 -20.32
CA ILE A 297 12.08 -16.62 -20.72
C ILE A 297 11.55 -18.04 -20.84
N LEU A 298 11.33 -18.51 -22.06
CA LEU A 298 10.95 -19.88 -22.36
C LEU A 298 12.18 -20.78 -22.39
N VAL A 299 12.22 -21.79 -21.55
CA VAL A 299 13.24 -22.85 -21.53
C VAL A 299 12.60 -24.14 -22.05
N TYR A 300 13.13 -24.69 -23.14
CA TYR A 300 12.65 -25.93 -23.73
C TYR A 300 13.72 -27.03 -23.67
N LYS A 301 13.31 -28.20 -23.21
CA LYS A 301 14.15 -29.40 -23.21
C LYS A 301 13.28 -30.63 -23.46
N LYS A 302 13.59 -31.36 -24.50
CA LYS A 302 12.92 -32.63 -24.80
C LYS A 302 13.05 -33.60 -23.63
N HIS A 303 11.91 -34.19 -23.24
CA HIS A 303 11.80 -35.09 -22.07
C HIS A 303 12.13 -34.43 -20.73
N MET A 304 11.93 -33.12 -20.61
CA MET A 304 12.14 -32.37 -19.35
C MET A 304 11.41 -32.99 -18.17
N SER A 305 10.20 -33.49 -18.39
CA SER A 305 9.37 -34.14 -17.35
C SER A 305 10.01 -35.35 -16.70
N ASN A 306 10.97 -36.02 -17.38
CA ASN A 306 11.68 -37.15 -16.88
C ASN A 306 12.97 -36.77 -16.11
N GLU A 307 13.38 -35.51 -16.16
CA GLU A 307 14.58 -35.02 -15.48
C GLU A 307 14.24 -34.37 -14.14
N VAL A 308 14.41 -35.13 -13.05
CA VAL A 308 14.13 -34.64 -11.69
C VAL A 308 14.98 -33.40 -11.37
N GLY A 309 14.33 -32.35 -10.90
CA GLY A 309 15.00 -31.13 -10.47
C GLY A 309 15.42 -30.18 -11.61
N TYR A 310 15.02 -30.44 -12.86
CA TYR A 310 15.41 -29.58 -13.99
C TYR A 310 15.00 -28.13 -13.80
N ILE A 311 13.72 -27.87 -13.47
CA ILE A 311 13.20 -26.52 -13.19
C ILE A 311 13.99 -25.89 -12.04
N ARG A 312 14.24 -26.63 -10.94
CA ARG A 312 15.01 -26.11 -9.79
C ARG A 312 16.40 -25.61 -10.20
N LYS A 313 17.11 -26.35 -11.07
CA LYS A 313 18.45 -25.93 -11.54
C LYS A 313 18.41 -24.58 -12.26
N VAL A 314 17.41 -24.36 -13.11
CA VAL A 314 17.23 -23.07 -13.80
C VAL A 314 16.85 -21.97 -12.82
N LEU A 315 15.93 -22.25 -11.87
CA LEU A 315 15.52 -21.27 -10.86
C LEU A 315 16.68 -20.90 -9.92
N SER A 316 17.61 -21.82 -9.62
CA SER A 316 18.82 -21.51 -8.84
C SER A 316 19.72 -20.48 -9.56
N ILE A 317 19.77 -20.51 -10.90
CA ILE A 317 20.49 -19.47 -11.64
C ILE A 317 19.78 -18.12 -11.50
N VAL A 318 18.46 -18.07 -11.60
CA VAL A 318 17.69 -16.84 -11.42
C VAL A 318 17.86 -16.28 -9.99
N GLU A 319 17.86 -17.17 -8.99
CA GLU A 319 18.11 -16.85 -7.58
C GLU A 319 19.49 -16.18 -7.38
N ASP A 320 20.54 -16.71 -8.02
CA ASP A 320 21.90 -16.13 -7.94
C ASP A 320 21.97 -14.67 -8.42
N TYR A 321 21.05 -14.26 -9.32
CA TYR A 321 20.91 -12.86 -9.76
C TYR A 321 19.96 -12.06 -8.87
N ASN A 322 19.40 -12.65 -7.82
CA ASN A 322 18.43 -12.03 -6.92
C ASN A 322 17.20 -11.44 -7.65
N VAL A 323 16.70 -12.15 -8.67
CA VAL A 323 15.56 -11.72 -9.51
C VAL A 323 14.27 -12.37 -8.98
N PRO A 324 13.26 -11.56 -8.60
CA PRO A 324 11.94 -12.07 -8.25
C PRO A 324 11.23 -12.66 -9.48
N ILE A 325 10.45 -13.71 -9.26
CA ILE A 325 9.71 -14.39 -10.32
C ILE A 325 8.21 -14.13 -10.13
N GLU A 326 7.53 -13.65 -11.17
CA GLU A 326 6.10 -13.38 -11.15
C GLU A 326 5.28 -14.66 -11.41
N HIS A 327 5.60 -15.40 -12.46
CA HIS A 327 4.90 -16.63 -12.84
C HIS A 327 5.82 -17.67 -13.47
N ILE A 328 5.47 -18.95 -13.34
CA ILE A 328 6.19 -20.09 -13.94
C ILE A 328 5.17 -21.01 -14.65
N PRO A 329 4.64 -20.62 -15.81
CA PRO A 329 3.82 -21.53 -16.60
C PRO A 329 4.67 -22.70 -17.11
N SER A 330 4.23 -23.93 -16.86
CA SER A 330 4.96 -25.15 -17.22
C SER A 330 4.17 -26.07 -18.16
N SER A 331 4.88 -26.83 -18.97
CA SER A 331 4.37 -27.86 -19.87
C SER A 331 5.26 -29.12 -19.74
N ILE A 332 5.04 -30.12 -20.60
CA ILE A 332 5.77 -31.40 -20.53
C ILE A 332 7.27 -31.22 -20.81
N ASP A 333 7.60 -30.48 -21.86
CA ASP A 333 8.97 -30.30 -22.36
C ASP A 333 9.46 -28.83 -22.23
N SER A 334 8.69 -27.96 -21.60
CA SER A 334 9.07 -26.55 -21.45
C SER A 334 8.46 -25.92 -20.23
N PHE A 335 9.08 -24.86 -19.78
CA PHE A 335 8.46 -23.89 -18.87
C PHE A 335 8.93 -22.49 -19.21
N SER A 336 8.16 -21.51 -18.79
CA SER A 336 8.53 -20.10 -18.91
C SER A 336 8.76 -19.50 -17.53
N ILE A 337 9.68 -18.57 -17.44
CA ILE A 337 9.86 -17.71 -16.27
C ILE A 337 9.41 -16.32 -16.70
N VAL A 338 8.42 -15.77 -16.01
CA VAL A 338 7.93 -14.41 -16.25
C VAL A 338 8.47 -13.50 -15.15
N ILE A 339 9.16 -12.44 -15.55
CA ILE A 339 9.89 -11.51 -14.67
C ILE A 339 9.62 -10.07 -15.09
N ALA A 340 9.69 -9.13 -14.15
CA ALA A 340 9.56 -7.72 -14.47
C ALA A 340 10.80 -7.20 -15.22
N ASP A 341 10.59 -6.39 -16.23
CA ASP A 341 11.69 -5.84 -17.06
C ASP A 341 12.65 -5.01 -16.20
N SER A 342 12.13 -4.27 -15.20
CA SER A 342 12.93 -3.47 -14.26
C SER A 342 13.96 -4.27 -13.46
N ASP A 343 13.71 -5.57 -13.25
CA ASP A 343 14.57 -6.41 -12.42
C ASP A 343 15.67 -7.08 -13.25
N VAL A 344 15.58 -7.01 -14.58
CA VAL A 344 16.49 -7.74 -15.48
C VAL A 344 17.06 -6.88 -16.61
N GLU A 345 16.77 -5.60 -16.67
CA GLU A 345 17.16 -4.70 -17.79
C GLU A 345 18.65 -4.85 -18.16
N ASP A 346 19.54 -4.90 -17.15
CA ASP A 346 20.99 -4.98 -17.37
C ASP A 346 21.54 -6.40 -17.41
N ILE A 347 20.82 -7.40 -16.88
CA ILE A 347 21.37 -8.75 -16.64
C ILE A 347 20.70 -9.86 -17.46
N LEU A 348 19.63 -9.56 -18.18
CA LEU A 348 18.84 -10.55 -18.92
C LEU A 348 19.68 -11.44 -19.85
N TYR A 349 20.53 -10.81 -20.63
CA TYR A 349 21.36 -11.55 -21.62
C TYR A 349 22.41 -12.44 -20.93
N GLU A 350 23.01 -11.97 -19.85
CA GLU A 350 23.99 -12.71 -19.08
C GLU A 350 23.33 -13.94 -18.41
N MET A 351 22.19 -13.72 -17.74
CA MET A 351 21.41 -14.78 -17.12
C MET A 351 20.96 -15.85 -18.12
N VAL A 352 20.47 -15.44 -19.30
CA VAL A 352 20.08 -16.35 -20.38
C VAL A 352 21.29 -17.12 -20.94
N ALA A 353 22.45 -16.47 -21.09
CA ALA A 353 23.67 -17.14 -21.52
C ALA A 353 24.12 -18.19 -20.50
N ARG A 354 24.04 -17.89 -19.21
CA ARG A 354 24.36 -18.82 -18.14
C ARG A 354 23.41 -20.02 -18.12
N ILE A 355 22.10 -19.80 -18.28
CA ILE A 355 21.11 -20.90 -18.43
C ILE A 355 21.48 -21.81 -19.59
N LYS A 356 21.83 -21.24 -20.76
CA LYS A 356 22.24 -22.04 -21.95
C LYS A 356 23.50 -22.87 -21.69
N ASN A 357 24.49 -22.30 -21.03
CA ASN A 357 25.79 -22.92 -20.83
C ASN A 357 25.75 -24.00 -19.73
N GLU A 358 25.09 -23.75 -18.60
CA GLU A 358 25.10 -24.64 -17.44
C GLU A 358 24.04 -25.74 -17.55
N ILE A 359 22.81 -25.38 -17.99
CA ILE A 359 21.68 -26.28 -18.04
C ILE A 359 21.58 -27.03 -19.36
N LYS A 360 22.12 -26.45 -20.44
CA LYS A 360 22.12 -27.00 -21.81
C LYS A 360 20.72 -27.45 -22.27
N PRO A 361 19.73 -26.53 -22.27
CA PRO A 361 18.42 -26.78 -22.87
C PRO A 361 18.56 -26.94 -24.39
N ASP A 362 17.55 -27.52 -25.06
CA ASP A 362 17.54 -27.56 -26.51
C ASP A 362 17.45 -26.15 -27.11
N TYR A 363 16.66 -25.26 -26.47
CA TYR A 363 16.68 -23.84 -26.75
C TYR A 363 16.12 -22.98 -25.61
N VAL A 364 16.49 -21.70 -25.62
CA VAL A 364 15.93 -20.65 -24.76
C VAL A 364 15.46 -19.52 -25.67
N LYS A 365 14.22 -19.05 -25.47
CA LYS A 365 13.65 -17.88 -26.16
C LYS A 365 13.21 -16.85 -25.13
N THR A 366 13.51 -15.59 -25.41
CA THR A 366 13.02 -14.46 -24.65
C THR A 366 11.93 -13.73 -25.42
N LYS A 367 10.89 -13.26 -24.73
CA LYS A 367 9.82 -12.44 -25.27
C LYS A 367 9.52 -11.31 -24.30
N SER A 368 9.93 -10.11 -24.67
CA SER A 368 9.65 -8.87 -23.92
C SER A 368 8.38 -8.19 -24.43
N GLY A 369 7.97 -7.08 -23.77
CA GLY A 369 6.78 -6.31 -24.13
C GLY A 369 5.49 -7.03 -23.76
N LEU A 370 5.49 -7.75 -22.64
CA LEU A 370 4.31 -8.37 -22.07
C LEU A 370 3.68 -7.49 -20.99
N ALA A 371 2.36 -7.56 -20.89
CA ALA A 371 1.60 -7.04 -19.77
C ALA A 371 0.79 -8.17 -19.12
N LEU A 372 0.70 -8.14 -17.80
CA LEU A 372 -0.09 -9.07 -17.00
C LEU A 372 -1.35 -8.39 -16.51
N ILE A 373 -2.51 -9.03 -16.69
CA ILE A 373 -3.79 -8.55 -16.20
C ILE A 373 -4.44 -9.65 -15.38
N SER A 374 -4.73 -9.34 -14.12
CA SER A 374 -5.42 -10.24 -13.20
C SER A 374 -6.88 -9.84 -13.05
N THR A 375 -7.76 -10.79 -13.24
CA THR A 375 -9.19 -10.70 -12.94
C THR A 375 -9.39 -11.39 -11.60
N VAL A 376 -9.83 -10.65 -10.60
CA VAL A 376 -9.92 -11.12 -9.21
C VAL A 376 -11.37 -11.20 -8.76
N GLY A 377 -11.72 -12.26 -8.06
CA GLY A 377 -13.04 -12.40 -7.45
C GLY A 377 -13.22 -13.72 -6.72
N ARG A 378 -13.56 -13.65 -5.43
CA ARG A 378 -13.82 -14.83 -4.57
C ARG A 378 -14.94 -15.74 -5.07
N ASN A 379 -15.87 -15.21 -5.86
CA ASN A 379 -16.98 -15.98 -6.39
C ASN A 379 -16.67 -16.70 -7.70
N MET A 380 -15.45 -16.56 -8.23
CA MET A 380 -15.09 -17.18 -9.50
C MET A 380 -15.03 -18.71 -9.39
N SER A 381 -14.55 -19.25 -8.27
CA SER A 381 -14.50 -20.69 -8.00
C SER A 381 -15.88 -21.35 -7.92
N ALA A 382 -16.89 -20.60 -7.46
CA ALA A 382 -18.25 -21.10 -7.30
C ALA A 382 -19.16 -20.90 -8.53
N LYS A 383 -18.68 -20.18 -9.57
CA LYS A 383 -19.47 -19.85 -10.77
C LYS A 383 -18.89 -20.51 -12.03
N PRO A 384 -19.35 -21.72 -12.41
CA PRO A 384 -18.93 -22.35 -13.65
C PRO A 384 -19.14 -21.44 -14.86
N GLY A 385 -18.19 -21.46 -15.80
CA GLY A 385 -18.26 -20.65 -17.02
C GLY A 385 -17.55 -19.28 -16.93
N THR A 386 -17.08 -18.85 -15.76
CA THR A 386 -16.36 -17.58 -15.60
C THR A 386 -15.13 -17.49 -16.51
N SER A 387 -14.30 -18.54 -16.53
CA SER A 387 -13.11 -18.60 -17.42
C SER A 387 -13.51 -18.62 -18.90
N GLY A 388 -14.57 -19.37 -19.25
CA GLY A 388 -15.12 -19.40 -20.62
C GLY A 388 -15.60 -18.03 -21.09
N LYS A 389 -16.30 -17.29 -20.20
CA LYS A 389 -16.75 -15.91 -20.46
C LYS A 389 -15.56 -14.96 -20.66
N LEU A 390 -14.53 -15.06 -19.81
CA LEU A 390 -13.30 -14.27 -19.90
C LEU A 390 -12.58 -14.51 -21.23
N PHE A 391 -12.19 -15.75 -21.51
CA PHE A 391 -11.41 -16.09 -22.69
C PHE A 391 -12.19 -15.91 -24.00
N GLY A 392 -13.51 -16.21 -23.98
CA GLY A 392 -14.38 -15.97 -25.11
C GLY A 392 -14.47 -14.47 -25.45
N ALA A 393 -14.57 -13.60 -24.44
CA ALA A 393 -14.58 -12.16 -24.66
C ALA A 393 -13.27 -11.64 -25.23
N LEU A 394 -12.12 -12.11 -24.71
CA LEU A 394 -10.81 -11.73 -25.25
C LEU A 394 -10.63 -12.19 -26.70
N GLY A 395 -10.96 -13.46 -27.00
CA GLY A 395 -10.88 -14.00 -28.36
C GLY A 395 -11.77 -13.27 -29.35
N SER A 396 -13.03 -12.99 -29.00
CA SER A 396 -13.98 -12.25 -29.83
C SER A 396 -13.55 -10.80 -30.13
N ASN A 397 -12.68 -10.26 -29.28
CA ASN A 397 -12.09 -8.93 -29.46
C ASN A 397 -10.67 -8.98 -30.09
N HIS A 398 -10.27 -10.14 -30.66
CA HIS A 398 -8.96 -10.34 -31.29
C HIS A 398 -7.78 -10.01 -30.37
N ILE A 399 -7.89 -10.35 -29.08
CA ILE A 399 -6.80 -10.22 -28.11
C ILE A 399 -6.12 -11.57 -27.99
N ASN A 400 -4.82 -11.62 -28.34
CA ASN A 400 -4.02 -12.83 -28.22
C ASN A 400 -3.50 -12.99 -26.79
N ILE A 401 -3.81 -14.13 -26.18
CA ILE A 401 -3.32 -14.50 -24.84
C ILE A 401 -2.00 -15.26 -24.99
N SER A 402 -0.94 -14.69 -24.42
CA SER A 402 0.42 -15.29 -24.46
C SER A 402 0.69 -16.22 -23.27
N MET A 403 -0.04 -16.02 -22.17
CA MET A 403 0.10 -16.77 -20.93
C MET A 403 -1.21 -16.79 -20.17
N ILE A 404 -1.49 -17.86 -19.46
CA ILE A 404 -2.60 -17.99 -18.51
C ILE A 404 -2.01 -18.55 -17.21
N ALA A 405 -2.34 -17.93 -16.08
CA ALA A 405 -2.07 -18.45 -14.76
C ALA A 405 -3.33 -18.35 -13.89
N GLN A 406 -3.62 -19.41 -13.15
CA GLN A 406 -4.71 -19.48 -12.18
C GLN A 406 -4.23 -20.30 -10.99
N GLY A 407 -4.35 -19.77 -9.78
CA GLY A 407 -4.04 -20.49 -8.56
C GLY A 407 -5.07 -21.58 -8.24
N SER A 408 -4.71 -22.50 -7.37
CA SER A 408 -5.62 -23.59 -6.92
C SER A 408 -6.77 -23.10 -6.04
N ASP A 409 -6.67 -21.88 -5.52
CA ASP A 409 -7.75 -21.20 -4.79
C ASP A 409 -8.78 -20.55 -5.72
N GLU A 410 -8.50 -20.53 -7.03
CA GLU A 410 -9.36 -19.99 -8.08
C GLU A 410 -9.81 -18.53 -7.86
N MET A 411 -9.10 -17.81 -7.01
CA MET A 411 -9.42 -16.43 -6.64
C MET A 411 -9.10 -15.42 -7.74
N ASN A 412 -8.13 -15.77 -8.59
CA ASN A 412 -7.75 -14.93 -9.73
C ASN A 412 -7.53 -15.73 -11.00
N ILE A 413 -7.64 -15.05 -12.15
CA ILE A 413 -7.17 -15.51 -13.44
C ILE A 413 -6.28 -14.41 -14.00
N THR A 414 -4.98 -14.70 -14.15
CA THR A 414 -4.01 -13.79 -14.74
C THR A 414 -3.76 -14.17 -16.20
N VAL A 415 -3.92 -13.21 -17.11
CA VAL A 415 -3.58 -13.35 -18.52
C VAL A 415 -2.39 -12.47 -18.87
N GLY A 416 -1.44 -13.05 -19.62
CA GLY A 416 -0.36 -12.30 -20.26
C GLY A 416 -0.75 -11.95 -21.68
N VAL A 417 -0.68 -10.67 -22.03
CA VAL A 417 -0.97 -10.15 -23.38
C VAL A 417 0.20 -9.29 -23.86
N LYS A 418 0.19 -8.87 -25.13
CA LYS A 418 1.12 -7.84 -25.57
C LYS A 418 0.82 -6.52 -24.87
N GLU A 419 1.84 -5.75 -24.57
CA GLU A 419 1.69 -4.48 -23.87
C GLU A 419 0.80 -3.47 -24.62
N GLU A 420 0.81 -3.50 -25.94
CA GLU A 420 -0.08 -2.68 -26.79
C GLU A 420 -1.57 -2.98 -26.56
N ASP A 421 -1.91 -4.22 -26.21
CA ASP A 421 -3.29 -4.67 -25.96
C ASP A 421 -3.76 -4.44 -24.53
N PHE A 422 -2.91 -3.94 -23.65
CA PHE A 422 -3.19 -3.82 -22.22
C PHE A 422 -4.50 -3.08 -21.91
N ASN A 423 -4.63 -1.84 -22.39
CA ASN A 423 -5.82 -1.02 -22.11
C ASN A 423 -7.09 -1.66 -22.68
N LYS A 424 -6.99 -2.19 -23.91
CA LYS A 424 -8.10 -2.88 -24.57
C LYS A 424 -8.54 -4.10 -23.77
N THR A 425 -7.59 -4.89 -23.26
CA THR A 425 -7.86 -6.07 -22.46
C THR A 425 -8.61 -5.72 -21.17
N VAL A 426 -8.13 -4.73 -20.42
CA VAL A 426 -8.80 -4.25 -19.20
C VAL A 426 -10.23 -3.78 -19.48
N GLN A 427 -10.43 -3.00 -20.56
CA GLN A 427 -11.75 -2.51 -20.95
C GLN A 427 -12.69 -3.65 -21.33
N VAL A 428 -12.23 -4.63 -22.15
CA VAL A 428 -13.04 -5.78 -22.58
C VAL A 428 -13.45 -6.64 -21.39
N ILE A 429 -12.57 -6.89 -20.44
CA ILE A 429 -12.88 -7.64 -19.23
C ILE A 429 -13.94 -6.88 -18.42
N TYR A 430 -13.74 -5.59 -18.19
CA TYR A 430 -14.69 -4.76 -17.45
C TYR A 430 -16.08 -4.76 -18.09
N ASP A 431 -16.16 -4.52 -19.39
CA ASP A 431 -17.44 -4.50 -20.12
C ASP A 431 -18.15 -5.86 -20.07
N THR A 432 -17.39 -6.94 -20.04
CA THR A 432 -17.92 -8.30 -20.01
C THR A 432 -18.55 -8.66 -18.67
N PHE A 433 -17.89 -8.30 -17.56
CA PHE A 433 -18.31 -8.73 -16.22
C PHE A 433 -19.10 -7.68 -15.45
N VAL A 434 -18.98 -6.40 -15.81
CA VAL A 434 -19.62 -5.31 -15.08
C VAL A 434 -20.73 -4.65 -15.92
N THR A 435 -20.38 -4.14 -17.10
CA THR A 435 -21.33 -3.37 -17.91
C THR A 435 -22.47 -4.24 -18.45
N LYS A 436 -22.21 -5.49 -18.87
CA LYS A 436 -23.22 -6.40 -19.41
C LYS A 436 -24.07 -7.06 -18.33
N GLU A 437 -23.59 -7.19 -17.10
CA GLU A 437 -24.37 -7.74 -15.98
C GLU A 437 -25.34 -6.72 -15.36
N LYS A 438 -25.18 -5.44 -15.64
CA LYS A 438 -26.14 -4.38 -15.25
C LYS A 438 -27.42 -4.33 -16.10
N LYS A 439 -27.43 -4.96 -17.28
CA LYS A 439 -28.59 -5.02 -18.20
C LYS A 439 -29.38 -6.29 -18.00
#